data_7e1efee36f4d83d5e82b9514e523d9c1
#
_entry.id   7e1efee36f4d83d5e82b9514e523d9c1
#
_cell.length_a   1.000
_cell.length_b   1.000
_cell.length_c   1.000
_cell.angle_alpha   90.00
_cell.angle_beta   90.00
_cell.angle_gamma   90.00
#
_symmetry.space_group_name_H-M   'P 1'
#
loop_
_entity.id
_entity.type
_entity.pdbx_description
1 polymer ?
#
loop_
_entity_poly.entity_id
_entity_poly.type
_entity_poly.pdbx_seq_one_letter_code
_entity_poly.pdbx_strand_id
1 'polypeptide(L)'
;MHTAFSLTFLGLALGLASAEAISVTPHEQFSSSVGVLGCLINTNRVAYFPSSPSCDKPCVRLTDKEHGREVTVLHIDSSAGAHDISYDAWNYLKTGKSAKEDPQQGNGIDVEMEQITLDDSECKALLTGSNGKIPVMAKSPQWGMECPKDAVEFYNIGTSTCTTGTKEKCEVSGDKVDCPSGDAGASGQLEGMSVKNIEYGTGKEVDAQ
;
A
#
# COMPACT_ATOMS: atom_id res chain seq x y z
N MET A 1 -21.52 -63.59 -5.66
CA MET A 1 -20.63 -62.61 -5.02
C MET A 1 -20.60 -61.38 -5.92
N HIS A 2 -21.32 -60.34 -5.52
CA HIS A 2 -21.36 -59.06 -6.27
C HIS A 2 -20.68 -58.01 -5.39
N THR A 3 -19.50 -57.60 -5.81
CA THR A 3 -18.76 -56.51 -5.14
C THR A 3 -19.21 -55.15 -5.73
N ALA A 4 -19.89 -54.35 -4.90
CA ALA A 4 -20.23 -52.98 -5.26
C ALA A 4 -19.04 -52.06 -5.01
N PHE A 5 -18.56 -51.39 -6.06
CA PHE A 5 -17.56 -50.31 -5.97
C PHE A 5 -18.29 -49.00 -5.65
N SER A 6 -18.01 -48.45 -4.47
CA SER A 6 -18.54 -47.14 -4.06
C SER A 6 -17.54 -46.04 -4.53
N LEU A 7 -17.94 -45.25 -5.53
CA LEU A 7 -17.20 -44.03 -5.93
C LEU A 7 -17.53 -42.90 -4.97
N THR A 8 -16.56 -42.49 -4.16
CA THR A 8 -16.66 -41.28 -3.32
C THR A 8 -16.25 -40.08 -4.17
N PHE A 9 -17.19 -39.22 -4.52
CA PHE A 9 -16.93 -37.92 -5.15
C PHE A 9 -16.38 -36.96 -4.08
N LEU A 10 -15.12 -36.62 -4.16
CA LEU A 10 -14.48 -35.56 -3.39
C LEU A 10 -14.85 -34.22 -4.06
N GLY A 11 -15.86 -33.53 -3.53
CA GLY A 11 -16.25 -32.20 -4.01
C GLY A 11 -15.20 -31.16 -3.62
N LEU A 12 -14.48 -30.63 -4.62
CA LEU A 12 -13.59 -29.49 -4.45
C LEU A 12 -14.47 -28.23 -4.30
N ALA A 13 -14.63 -27.74 -3.07
CA ALA A 13 -15.26 -26.45 -2.83
C ALA A 13 -14.29 -25.33 -3.26
N LEU A 14 -14.48 -24.77 -4.47
CA LEU A 14 -13.86 -23.49 -4.82
C LEU A 14 -14.52 -22.41 -3.94
N GLY A 15 -13.77 -21.92 -2.96
CA GLY A 15 -14.13 -20.72 -2.22
C GLY A 15 -14.14 -19.52 -3.18
N LEU A 16 -15.33 -19.05 -3.54
CA LEU A 16 -15.49 -17.77 -4.24
C LEU A 16 -15.09 -16.69 -3.23
N ALA A 17 -13.96 -16.02 -3.46
CA ALA A 17 -13.66 -14.76 -2.80
C ALA A 17 -14.75 -13.77 -3.22
N SER A 18 -15.57 -13.30 -2.28
CA SER A 18 -16.58 -12.29 -2.55
C SER A 18 -15.88 -10.94 -2.67
N ALA A 19 -15.93 -10.32 -3.84
CA ALA A 19 -15.53 -8.93 -4.00
C ALA A 19 -16.52 -8.03 -3.25
N GLU A 20 -16.02 -7.08 -2.48
CA GLU A 20 -16.81 -6.08 -1.77
C GLU A 20 -16.99 -4.86 -2.65
N ALA A 21 -18.22 -4.33 -2.74
CA ALA A 21 -18.50 -3.10 -3.47
C ALA A 21 -18.29 -1.89 -2.56
N ILE A 22 -17.41 -0.97 -2.97
CA ILE A 22 -17.09 0.27 -2.26
C ILE A 22 -17.04 1.44 -3.23
N SER A 23 -17.10 2.68 -2.70
CA SER A 23 -16.84 3.89 -3.48
C SER A 23 -15.50 4.48 -3.06
N VAL A 24 -14.58 4.68 -4.00
CA VAL A 24 -13.23 5.22 -3.74
C VAL A 24 -13.13 6.68 -4.14
N THR A 25 -12.49 7.50 -3.30
CA THR A 25 -12.30 8.94 -3.49
C THR A 25 -10.82 9.30 -3.66
N PRO A 26 -10.50 10.41 -4.40
CA PRO A 26 -9.13 10.80 -4.64
C PRO A 26 -8.50 11.47 -3.40
N HIS A 27 -7.28 11.05 -3.06
CA HIS A 27 -6.44 11.64 -2.01
C HIS A 27 -5.13 12.13 -2.61
N GLU A 28 -4.82 13.43 -2.50
CA GLU A 28 -3.64 14.01 -3.15
C GLU A 28 -2.38 13.96 -2.29
N GLN A 29 -2.53 13.98 -0.94
CA GLN A 29 -1.39 14.07 -0.03
C GLN A 29 -0.94 12.70 0.45
N PHE A 30 0.32 12.35 0.21
CA PHE A 30 0.90 11.18 0.82
C PHE A 30 1.19 11.44 2.31
N SER A 31 0.72 10.52 3.14
CA SER A 31 1.07 10.45 4.57
C SER A 31 0.96 9.01 5.04
N SER A 32 1.65 8.65 6.12
CA SER A 32 1.46 7.35 6.78
C SER A 32 1.72 7.47 8.28
N SER A 33 0.65 7.34 9.07
CA SER A 33 0.74 7.35 10.54
C SER A 33 1.30 6.04 11.10
N VAL A 34 1.13 4.93 10.37
CA VAL A 34 1.72 3.63 10.72
C VAL A 34 3.20 3.51 10.33
N GLY A 35 3.74 4.53 9.64
CA GLY A 35 5.16 4.63 9.36
C GLY A 35 5.64 4.00 8.06
N VAL A 36 4.76 3.68 7.10
CA VAL A 36 5.17 3.21 5.77
C VAL A 36 5.91 4.31 5.03
N LEU A 37 7.07 3.97 4.44
CA LEU A 37 7.98 4.91 3.79
C LEU A 37 7.64 5.13 2.32
N GLY A 38 7.19 6.34 1.97
CA GLY A 38 6.79 6.70 0.63
C GLY A 38 7.90 6.62 -0.42
N CYS A 39 9.14 6.90 -0.03
CA CYS A 39 10.28 6.87 -0.95
C CYS A 39 10.71 5.47 -1.41
N LEU A 40 10.18 4.42 -0.80
CA LEU A 40 10.49 3.02 -1.10
C LEU A 40 9.30 2.24 -1.65
N ILE A 41 8.20 2.94 -1.95
CA ILE A 41 6.99 2.39 -2.56
C ILE A 41 6.52 3.25 -3.72
N ASN A 42 5.56 2.75 -4.50
CA ASN A 42 4.87 3.54 -5.52
C ASN A 42 3.73 4.37 -4.88
N THR A 43 4.00 5.62 -4.51
CA THR A 43 3.02 6.51 -3.87
C THR A 43 1.83 6.90 -4.76
N ASN A 44 1.94 6.70 -6.07
CA ASN A 44 0.81 6.85 -7.00
C ASN A 44 -0.17 5.67 -6.96
N ARG A 45 0.10 4.67 -6.13
CA ARG A 45 -0.71 3.46 -5.96
C ARG A 45 -0.86 3.10 -4.48
N VAL A 46 -1.33 4.05 -3.68
CA VAL A 46 -1.59 3.85 -2.24
C VAL A 46 -3.05 4.05 -1.89
N ALA A 47 -3.47 3.47 -0.76
CA ALA A 47 -4.82 3.55 -0.23
C ALA A 47 -4.83 3.86 1.27
N TYR A 48 -5.92 4.51 1.69
CA TYR A 48 -6.28 4.87 3.06
C TYR A 48 -7.72 4.40 3.28
N PHE A 49 -7.93 3.34 4.04
CA PHE A 49 -9.25 2.74 4.24
C PHE A 49 -9.70 2.81 5.70
N PRO A 50 -10.98 2.58 6.03
CA PRO A 50 -11.48 2.67 7.40
C PRO A 50 -10.87 1.68 8.41
N SER A 51 -10.12 0.68 7.94
CA SER A 51 -9.42 -0.31 8.77
C SER A 51 -7.91 -0.03 8.83
N SER A 52 -7.23 -0.64 9.79
CA SER A 52 -5.75 -0.66 9.78
C SER A 52 -5.24 -1.52 8.62
N PRO A 53 -4.06 -1.18 8.02
CA PRO A 53 -3.44 -2.01 7.01
C PRO A 53 -3.16 -3.43 7.49
N SER A 54 -3.36 -4.42 6.62
CA SER A 54 -3.04 -5.82 6.90
C SER A 54 -1.60 -6.13 6.48
N CYS A 55 -0.88 -6.89 7.31
CA CYS A 55 0.47 -7.35 6.95
C CYS A 55 0.46 -8.48 5.91
N ASP A 56 -0.57 -9.35 5.97
CA ASP A 56 -0.67 -10.53 5.10
C ASP A 56 -1.23 -10.19 3.71
N LYS A 57 -2.19 -9.25 3.69
CA LYS A 57 -2.89 -8.79 2.50
C LYS A 57 -2.84 -7.26 2.43
N PRO A 58 -1.64 -6.69 2.27
CA PRO A 58 -1.47 -5.24 2.31
C PRO A 58 -1.93 -4.54 1.04
N CYS A 59 -2.16 -5.28 -0.04
CA CYS A 59 -2.58 -4.72 -1.30
C CYS A 59 -4.05 -5.01 -1.60
N VAL A 60 -4.63 -4.14 -2.41
CA VAL A 60 -6.03 -4.21 -2.82
C VAL A 60 -6.12 -4.00 -4.31
N ARG A 61 -6.79 -4.93 -5.00
CA ARG A 61 -7.19 -4.78 -6.40
C ARG A 61 -8.56 -4.13 -6.44
N LEU A 62 -8.67 -3.04 -7.18
CA LEU A 62 -9.89 -2.26 -7.37
C LEU A 62 -10.31 -2.37 -8.83
N THR A 63 -11.53 -2.85 -9.07
CA THR A 63 -12.07 -3.04 -10.42
C THR A 63 -13.27 -2.14 -10.66
N ASP A 64 -13.12 -1.16 -11.55
CA ASP A 64 -14.22 -0.37 -12.09
C ASP A 64 -14.89 -1.14 -13.25
N LYS A 65 -16.03 -1.73 -12.96
CA LYS A 65 -16.77 -2.52 -13.94
C LYS A 65 -17.47 -1.69 -15.01
N GLU A 66 -17.79 -0.44 -14.71
CA GLU A 66 -18.43 0.46 -15.66
C GLU A 66 -17.51 0.73 -16.86
N HIS A 67 -16.22 0.96 -16.59
CA HIS A 67 -15.24 1.27 -17.62
C HIS A 67 -14.25 0.12 -17.91
N GLY A 68 -14.35 -0.99 -17.20
CA GLY A 68 -13.48 -2.17 -17.37
C GLY A 68 -12.02 -1.91 -17.00
N ARG A 69 -11.77 -1.05 -16.01
CA ARG A 69 -10.42 -0.69 -15.55
C ARG A 69 -10.13 -1.29 -14.19
N GLU A 70 -8.85 -1.63 -13.99
CA GLU A 70 -8.38 -2.22 -12.76
C GLU A 70 -7.10 -1.55 -12.31
N VAL A 71 -6.93 -1.37 -11.00
CA VAL A 71 -5.71 -0.85 -10.39
C VAL A 71 -5.43 -1.55 -9.08
N THR A 72 -4.17 -1.89 -8.84
CA THR A 72 -3.71 -2.40 -7.56
C THR A 72 -3.10 -1.28 -6.75
N VAL A 73 -3.50 -1.17 -5.47
CA VAL A 73 -3.03 -0.16 -4.51
C VAL A 73 -2.51 -0.82 -3.24
N LEU A 74 -1.50 -0.23 -2.62
CA LEU A 74 -0.97 -0.62 -1.30
C LEU A 74 -1.73 0.14 -0.22
N HIS A 75 -2.40 -0.57 0.70
CA HIS A 75 -3.07 0.02 1.86
C HIS A 75 -2.02 0.39 2.91
N ILE A 76 -1.80 1.68 3.15
CA ILE A 76 -0.69 2.21 3.95
C ILE A 76 -1.10 2.95 5.22
N ASP A 77 -2.38 3.26 5.38
CA ASP A 77 -2.88 3.94 6.58
C ASP A 77 -4.40 3.78 6.71
N SER A 78 -4.91 4.08 7.89
CA SER A 78 -6.35 4.16 8.13
C SER A 78 -6.92 5.54 7.76
N SER A 79 -8.20 5.57 7.38
CA SER A 79 -8.98 6.78 7.15
C SER A 79 -10.08 6.95 8.21
N ALA A 80 -10.69 8.13 8.29
CA ALA A 80 -11.81 8.43 9.19
C ALA A 80 -13.18 7.92 8.67
N GLY A 81 -13.21 7.00 7.70
CA GLY A 81 -14.45 6.39 7.19
C GLY A 81 -14.59 6.37 5.67
N ALA A 82 -13.78 7.12 4.93
CA ALA A 82 -13.75 7.08 3.47
C ALA A 82 -12.81 5.96 2.97
N HIS A 83 -13.03 5.47 1.77
CA HIS A 83 -12.06 4.66 1.04
C HIS A 83 -11.30 5.56 0.08
N ASP A 84 -10.20 6.14 0.57
CA ASP A 84 -9.39 7.06 -0.23
C ASP A 84 -8.25 6.32 -0.92
N ILE A 85 -7.95 6.70 -2.16
CA ILE A 85 -6.81 6.19 -2.91
C ILE A 85 -6.00 7.36 -3.49
N SER A 86 -4.72 7.14 -3.76
CA SER A 86 -3.89 8.19 -4.38
C SER A 86 -4.58 8.77 -5.62
N TYR A 87 -4.46 10.08 -5.79
CA TYR A 87 -5.13 10.79 -6.89
C TYR A 87 -4.81 10.19 -8.26
N ASP A 88 -3.58 9.73 -8.48
CA ASP A 88 -3.21 9.08 -9.75
C ASP A 88 -3.92 7.73 -9.96
N ALA A 89 -4.10 6.92 -8.91
CA ALA A 89 -4.84 5.67 -9.00
C ALA A 89 -6.33 5.92 -9.32
N TRP A 90 -6.94 6.90 -8.64
CA TRP A 90 -8.31 7.32 -8.91
C TRP A 90 -8.49 7.86 -10.33
N ASN A 91 -7.55 8.73 -10.78
CA ASN A 91 -7.57 9.28 -12.13
C ASN A 91 -7.44 8.20 -13.21
N TYR A 92 -6.60 7.19 -12.95
CA TYR A 92 -6.46 6.05 -13.85
C TYR A 92 -7.76 5.24 -13.96
N LEU A 93 -8.44 4.96 -12.85
CA LEU A 93 -9.77 4.32 -12.89
C LEU A 93 -10.75 5.14 -13.72
N LYS A 94 -10.74 6.46 -13.56
CA LYS A 94 -11.64 7.37 -14.26
C LYS A 94 -11.38 7.49 -15.76
N THR A 95 -10.11 7.56 -16.18
CA THR A 95 -9.71 7.94 -17.55
C THR A 95 -8.92 6.89 -18.32
N GLY A 96 -8.28 5.95 -17.60
CA GLY A 96 -7.26 5.04 -18.15
C GLY A 96 -5.88 5.69 -18.32
N LYS A 97 -5.68 6.90 -17.79
CA LYS A 97 -4.41 7.67 -17.89
C LYS A 97 -3.95 8.13 -16.51
N SER A 98 -2.64 8.41 -16.40
CA SER A 98 -2.08 9.07 -15.23
C SER A 98 -2.68 10.46 -15.04
N ALA A 99 -2.81 10.90 -13.78
CA ALA A 99 -3.21 12.26 -13.47
C ALA A 99 -2.23 13.33 -14.00
N LYS A 100 -0.99 12.97 -14.29
CA LYS A 100 -0.01 13.86 -14.94
C LYS A 100 -0.30 14.09 -16.42
N GLU A 101 -0.94 13.10 -17.06
CA GLU A 101 -1.24 13.15 -18.50
C GLU A 101 -2.61 13.76 -18.79
N ASP A 102 -3.62 13.45 -17.96
CA ASP A 102 -5.01 13.86 -18.14
C ASP A 102 -5.70 14.08 -16.78
N PRO A 103 -5.33 15.16 -16.05
CA PRO A 103 -5.84 15.40 -14.70
C PRO A 103 -7.33 15.70 -14.72
N GLN A 104 -8.09 14.93 -13.95
CA GLN A 104 -9.53 15.07 -13.79
C GLN A 104 -9.90 15.47 -12.37
N GLN A 105 -11.10 16.02 -12.23
CA GLN A 105 -11.77 16.23 -10.95
C GLN A 105 -13.07 15.45 -10.90
N GLY A 106 -13.56 15.11 -9.71
CA GLY A 106 -14.84 14.41 -9.58
C GLY A 106 -15.08 13.81 -8.22
N ASN A 107 -16.15 13.06 -8.16
CA ASN A 107 -16.61 12.36 -6.95
C ASN A 107 -16.03 10.95 -6.86
N GLY A 108 -16.50 10.17 -5.89
CA GLY A 108 -16.16 8.76 -5.75
C GLY A 108 -16.49 7.94 -7.00
N ILE A 109 -15.74 6.86 -7.20
CA ILE A 109 -15.93 5.86 -8.23
C ILE A 109 -16.32 4.56 -7.53
N ASP A 110 -17.41 3.94 -7.97
CA ASP A 110 -17.84 2.65 -7.44
C ASP A 110 -16.99 1.53 -8.05
N VAL A 111 -16.40 0.72 -7.18
CA VAL A 111 -15.49 -0.36 -7.56
C VAL A 111 -15.78 -1.63 -6.79
N GLU A 112 -15.38 -2.77 -7.34
CA GLU A 112 -15.22 -4.00 -6.57
C GLU A 112 -13.82 -4.07 -6.00
N MET A 113 -13.72 -4.45 -4.72
CA MET A 113 -12.49 -4.55 -3.95
C MET A 113 -12.15 -6.01 -3.66
N GLU A 114 -10.92 -6.41 -3.97
CA GLU A 114 -10.34 -7.70 -3.62
C GLU A 114 -9.02 -7.48 -2.88
N GLN A 115 -8.89 -8.03 -1.67
CA GLN A 115 -7.61 -8.03 -0.96
C GLN A 115 -6.68 -9.11 -1.52
N ILE A 116 -5.45 -8.73 -1.84
CA ILE A 116 -4.42 -9.62 -2.36
C ILE A 116 -3.21 -9.70 -1.42
N THR A 117 -2.54 -10.84 -1.44
CA THR A 117 -1.42 -11.12 -0.53
C THR A 117 -0.17 -10.35 -0.92
N LEU A 118 0.75 -10.20 0.05
CA LEU A 118 2.06 -9.60 -0.16
C LEU A 118 2.87 -10.35 -1.24
N ASP A 119 2.66 -11.65 -1.39
CA ASP A 119 3.37 -12.48 -2.37
C ASP A 119 2.88 -12.32 -3.81
N ASP A 120 1.74 -11.68 -4.01
CA ASP A 120 1.23 -11.39 -5.35
C ASP A 120 2.20 -10.47 -6.12
N SER A 121 2.38 -10.73 -7.40
CA SER A 121 3.33 -9.99 -8.26
C SER A 121 2.95 -8.52 -8.42
N GLU A 122 1.66 -8.19 -8.46
CA GLU A 122 1.19 -6.82 -8.56
C GLU A 122 1.44 -6.06 -7.25
N CYS A 123 1.26 -6.73 -6.09
CA CYS A 123 1.58 -6.15 -4.79
C CYS A 123 3.08 -5.89 -4.66
N LYS A 124 3.93 -6.87 -5.00
CA LYS A 124 5.39 -6.70 -4.98
C LYS A 124 5.89 -5.59 -5.89
N ALA A 125 5.25 -5.36 -7.04
CA ALA A 125 5.61 -4.28 -7.96
C ALA A 125 5.41 -2.87 -7.35
N LEU A 126 4.60 -2.73 -6.29
CA LEU A 126 4.41 -1.47 -5.57
C LEU A 126 5.53 -1.18 -4.56
N LEU A 127 6.31 -2.19 -4.17
CA LEU A 127 7.37 -2.11 -3.18
C LEU A 127 8.73 -1.88 -3.86
N THR A 128 8.91 -0.70 -4.43
CA THR A 128 9.96 -0.37 -5.41
C THR A 128 11.38 -0.34 -4.83
N GLY A 129 11.54 -0.21 -3.52
CA GLY A 129 12.85 -0.02 -2.87
C GLY A 129 13.17 -0.98 -1.72
N SER A 130 12.35 -2.01 -1.48
CA SER A 130 12.38 -2.79 -0.23
C SER A 130 12.39 -4.32 -0.41
N ASN A 131 12.89 -4.81 -1.54
CA ASN A 131 13.00 -6.27 -1.80
C ASN A 131 11.69 -7.06 -1.60
N GLY A 132 10.53 -6.43 -1.91
CA GLY A 132 9.22 -7.05 -1.77
C GLY A 132 8.69 -7.11 -0.33
N LYS A 133 9.26 -6.35 0.59
CA LYS A 133 8.78 -6.15 1.96
C LYS A 133 8.20 -4.75 2.12
N ILE A 134 7.28 -4.57 3.07
CA ILE A 134 6.72 -3.25 3.37
C ILE A 134 7.77 -2.43 4.14
N PRO A 135 8.23 -1.29 3.61
CA PRO A 135 9.25 -0.47 4.28
C PRO A 135 8.63 0.39 5.36
N VAL A 136 9.16 0.32 6.59
CA VAL A 136 8.62 1.01 7.77
C VAL A 136 9.70 1.85 8.47
N MET A 137 9.30 3.00 9.02
CA MET A 137 10.16 3.84 9.85
C MET A 137 10.54 3.12 11.16
N ALA A 138 11.83 3.06 11.48
CA ALA A 138 12.29 2.55 12.78
C ALA A 138 11.83 3.44 13.95
N LYS A 139 11.58 4.73 13.72
CA LYS A 139 11.11 5.69 14.73
C LYS A 139 9.64 5.51 15.13
N SER A 140 8.80 4.91 14.26
CA SER A 140 7.38 4.62 14.53
C SER A 140 7.07 3.16 14.21
N PRO A 141 7.64 2.21 14.97
CA PRO A 141 7.70 0.81 14.57
C PRO A 141 6.46 -0.01 14.97
N GLN A 142 5.51 0.53 15.77
CA GLN A 142 4.47 -0.25 16.44
C GLN A 142 3.71 -1.17 15.48
N TRP A 143 3.12 -0.61 14.44
CA TRP A 143 2.38 -1.41 13.45
C TRP A 143 3.27 -2.45 12.76
N GLY A 144 4.47 -2.05 12.33
CA GLY A 144 5.41 -2.95 11.65
C GLY A 144 5.93 -4.07 12.56
N MET A 145 6.04 -3.84 13.87
CA MET A 145 6.43 -4.87 14.85
C MET A 145 5.35 -5.90 15.11
N GLU A 146 4.08 -5.59 14.84
CA GLU A 146 2.96 -6.54 14.89
C GLU A 146 2.93 -7.46 13.66
N CYS A 147 3.63 -7.07 12.59
CA CYS A 147 3.73 -7.85 11.35
C CYS A 147 4.74 -8.99 11.45
N PRO A 148 4.57 -10.08 10.66
CA PRO A 148 5.63 -11.07 10.48
C PRO A 148 6.95 -10.43 10.00
N LYS A 149 8.09 -10.87 10.52
CA LYS A 149 9.42 -10.29 10.20
C LYS A 149 9.82 -10.39 8.72
N ASP A 150 9.22 -11.28 8.00
CA ASP A 150 9.40 -11.46 6.56
C ASP A 150 8.50 -10.54 5.72
N ALA A 151 7.46 -9.95 6.31
CA ALA A 151 6.55 -9.03 5.64
C ALA A 151 7.04 -7.57 5.65
N VAL A 152 7.87 -7.17 6.61
CA VAL A 152 8.30 -5.78 6.81
C VAL A 152 9.83 -5.65 6.83
N GLU A 153 10.31 -4.45 6.54
CA GLU A 153 11.73 -4.06 6.66
C GLU A 153 11.83 -2.66 7.26
N PHE A 154 12.62 -2.50 8.31
CA PHE A 154 12.76 -1.23 9.02
C PHE A 154 13.96 -0.42 8.52
N TYR A 155 13.78 0.90 8.45
CA TYR A 155 14.79 1.85 8.02
C TYR A 155 14.95 3.00 9.02
N ASN A 156 16.18 3.49 9.18
CA ASN A 156 16.49 4.64 10.01
C ASN A 156 16.10 5.97 9.33
N ILE A 157 14.84 6.05 8.90
CA ILE A 157 14.23 7.22 8.28
C ILE A 157 13.21 7.81 9.25
N GLY A 158 13.26 9.12 9.46
CA GLY A 158 12.53 9.82 10.52
C GLY A 158 11.14 10.30 10.15
N THR A 159 10.79 10.31 8.85
CA THR A 159 9.48 10.75 8.34
C THR A 159 8.99 9.81 7.25
N SER A 160 7.67 9.57 7.15
CA SER A 160 7.09 8.76 6.08
C SER A 160 7.33 9.37 4.68
N THR A 161 7.50 10.69 4.61
CA THR A 161 7.86 11.43 3.38
C THR A 161 9.37 11.41 3.08
N CYS A 162 10.18 10.69 3.90
CA CYS A 162 11.62 10.48 3.71
C CYS A 162 12.44 11.77 3.64
N THR A 163 12.10 12.77 4.44
CA THR A 163 12.84 14.05 4.47
C THR A 163 14.04 14.04 5.41
N THR A 164 14.01 13.15 6.43
CA THR A 164 15.08 13.06 7.43
C THR A 164 15.49 11.61 7.68
N GLY A 165 16.74 11.39 8.13
CA GLY A 165 17.25 10.08 8.48
C GLY A 165 18.42 9.61 7.62
N THR A 166 18.63 8.30 7.59
CA THR A 166 19.62 7.60 6.76
C THR A 166 18.97 6.42 6.04
N LYS A 167 19.60 5.95 4.94
CA LYS A 167 19.11 4.75 4.20
C LYS A 167 19.46 3.43 4.90
N GLU A 168 19.85 3.49 6.16
CA GLU A 168 20.29 2.37 6.94
C GLU A 168 19.11 1.45 7.30
N LYS A 169 19.29 0.15 7.12
CA LYS A 169 18.35 -0.87 7.59
C LYS A 169 18.56 -1.13 9.07
N CYS A 170 17.45 -1.33 9.78
CA CYS A 170 17.41 -1.61 11.19
C CYS A 170 16.88 -3.02 11.46
N GLU A 171 17.26 -3.63 12.57
CA GLU A 171 16.86 -4.98 12.95
C GLU A 171 15.93 -4.97 14.16
N VAL A 172 14.97 -5.90 14.19
CA VAL A 172 14.11 -6.10 15.37
C VAL A 172 14.81 -6.96 16.40
N SER A 173 15.06 -6.37 17.58
CA SER A 173 15.67 -7.01 18.74
C SER A 173 14.70 -6.96 19.93
N GLY A 174 14.02 -8.07 20.21
CA GLY A 174 12.97 -8.12 21.24
C GLY A 174 11.77 -7.23 20.87
N ASP A 175 11.51 -6.24 21.72
CA ASP A 175 10.44 -5.24 21.58
C ASP A 175 10.89 -3.89 21.01
N LYS A 176 12.09 -3.85 20.42
CA LYS A 176 12.72 -2.65 19.87
C LYS A 176 13.21 -2.85 18.45
N VAL A 177 13.36 -1.74 17.74
CA VAL A 177 14.05 -1.68 16.46
C VAL A 177 15.38 -0.98 16.68
N ASP A 178 16.48 -1.70 16.44
CA ASP A 178 17.85 -1.23 16.61
C ASP A 178 18.46 -0.92 15.24
N CYS A 179 19.00 0.29 15.10
CA CYS A 179 19.71 0.73 13.91
C CYS A 179 21.23 0.73 14.16
N PRO A 180 22.08 0.38 13.17
CA PRO A 180 23.53 0.34 13.33
C PRO A 180 24.14 1.65 13.83
N SER A 181 23.58 2.82 13.43
CA SER A 181 24.01 4.13 13.95
C SER A 181 23.53 4.42 15.38
N GLY A 182 22.67 3.59 15.95
CA GLY A 182 22.14 3.74 17.31
C GLY A 182 21.08 4.83 17.48
N ASP A 183 20.71 5.55 16.43
CA ASP A 183 19.72 6.64 16.50
C ASP A 183 18.56 6.37 15.53
N ALA A 184 17.46 5.80 16.06
CA ALA A 184 16.27 5.53 15.29
C ALA A 184 15.58 6.84 14.85
N GLY A 185 15.67 7.16 13.58
CA GLY A 185 15.11 8.37 12.99
C GLY A 185 16.06 9.58 13.12
N ALA A 186 17.35 9.37 12.86
CA ALA A 186 18.35 10.40 12.79
C ALA A 186 17.85 11.69 12.11
N SER A 187 18.19 12.83 12.67
CA SER A 187 17.68 14.16 12.27
C SER A 187 18.35 14.74 11.01
N GLY A 188 19.27 14.01 10.38
CA GLY A 188 19.93 14.45 9.15
C GLY A 188 18.95 14.59 7.99
N GLN A 189 19.14 15.60 7.12
CA GLN A 189 18.37 15.73 5.90
C GLN A 189 18.71 14.58 4.95
N LEU A 190 17.68 13.90 4.44
CA LEU A 190 17.84 12.79 3.51
C LEU A 190 17.68 13.31 2.07
N GLU A 191 18.79 13.42 1.36
CA GLU A 191 18.77 13.94 -0.02
C GLU A 191 18.41 12.87 -1.04
N GLY A 192 17.67 13.29 -2.09
CA GLY A 192 17.37 12.48 -3.27
C GLY A 192 16.34 11.38 -3.08
N MET A 193 15.56 11.43 -1.99
CA MET A 193 14.48 10.47 -1.70
C MET A 193 13.14 11.15 -1.40
N SER A 194 12.96 12.42 -1.74
CA SER A 194 11.70 13.13 -1.49
C SER A 194 10.53 12.44 -2.17
N VAL A 195 9.45 12.28 -1.41
CA VAL A 195 8.16 11.80 -1.92
C VAL A 195 7.49 12.93 -2.68
N LYS A 196 6.87 12.60 -3.81
CA LYS A 196 6.10 13.54 -4.62
C LYS A 196 4.61 13.21 -4.53
N ASN A 197 3.81 14.26 -4.45
CA ASN A 197 2.37 14.22 -4.66
C ASN A 197 2.03 14.72 -6.05
N ILE A 198 0.89 14.31 -6.58
CA ILE A 198 0.31 14.90 -7.79
C ILE A 198 -0.88 15.76 -7.36
N GLU A 199 -0.77 17.07 -7.59
CA GLU A 199 -1.77 18.06 -7.17
C GLU A 199 -3.10 17.82 -7.88
N TYR A 200 -4.19 17.80 -7.10
CA TYR A 200 -5.54 17.49 -7.58
C TYR A 200 -6.02 18.48 -8.65
N GLY A 201 -6.49 17.95 -9.76
CA GLY A 201 -7.05 18.71 -10.89
C GLY A 201 -6.05 19.46 -11.74
N THR A 202 -4.76 19.51 -11.37
CA THR A 202 -3.71 20.15 -12.17
C THR A 202 -2.70 19.18 -12.75
N GLY A 203 -2.50 18.03 -12.12
CA GLY A 203 -1.53 17.03 -12.53
C GLY A 203 -0.06 17.41 -12.26
N LYS A 204 0.20 18.51 -11.55
CA LYS A 204 1.56 18.95 -11.22
C LYS A 204 2.15 18.11 -10.10
N GLU A 205 3.42 17.77 -10.21
CA GLU A 205 4.16 17.18 -9.10
C GLU A 205 4.62 18.25 -8.13
N VAL A 206 4.38 18.01 -6.84
CA VAL A 206 4.83 18.83 -5.72
C VAL A 206 5.47 17.94 -4.67
N ASP A 207 6.35 18.49 -3.84
CA ASP A 207 6.91 17.72 -2.72
C ASP A 207 5.83 17.42 -1.68
N ALA A 208 5.82 16.16 -1.18
CA ALA A 208 5.00 15.81 -0.01
C ALA A 208 5.54 16.51 1.25
N GLN A 209 4.63 17.02 2.08
CA GLN A 209 4.96 17.76 3.31
C GLN A 209 4.94 16.87 4.54
#